data_8e7b6dfcb1c7c4a7c83738e2c1b09350
#
_entry.id   8e7b6dfcb1c7c4a7c83738e2c1b09350
#
_cell.length_a   1.000
_cell.length_b   1.000
_cell.length_c   1.000
_cell.angle_alpha   90.00
_cell.angle_beta   90.00
_cell.angle_gamma   90.00
#
_symmetry.space_group_name_H-M   'P 1'
#
loop_
_entity.id
_entity.type
_entity.pdbx_description
1 polymer ?
#
loop_
_entity_poly.entity_id
_entity_poly.type
_entity_poly.pdbx_seq_one_letter_code
_entity_poly.pdbx_strand_id
1 'polypeptide(L)'
;SADLPFAADRLMLRNMAFNSPETGWALSAQRVTGGVSPWAPEAGNVLGKTAQIQMSAGSMTLNGVEASNVLIQGKIDQGEVTLSTLGADVARGTLTGNAKRSADGSWLVDNLQLNEIRLQSAASLADFFAPLTTVPSLQIGRLDITDARLQGPDWAVTDLDLSLRNLTLSHGGWQSQDGTLSMNASEFIYGSLHFFDPILNAEFSPQGIALRQFSSR
;
A
#
# COMPACT_ATOMS: atom_id res chain seq x y z
N SER A 1 -6.52 -2.65 -29.68
CA SER A 1 -5.11 -2.23 -29.65
C SER A 1 -4.31 -3.09 -30.61
N ALA A 2 -3.50 -2.45 -31.44
CA ALA A 2 -2.61 -3.16 -32.36
C ALA A 2 -1.34 -3.58 -31.62
N ASP A 3 -0.88 -4.79 -31.89
CA ASP A 3 0.40 -5.25 -31.37
C ASP A 3 1.54 -4.47 -32.00
N LEU A 4 2.58 -4.19 -31.22
CA LEU A 4 3.80 -3.63 -31.75
C LEU A 4 4.57 -4.70 -32.54
N PRO A 5 5.41 -4.30 -33.55
CA PRO A 5 6.04 -5.25 -34.44
C PRO A 5 7.19 -6.05 -33.82
N PHE A 6 7.32 -6.06 -32.48
CA PHE A 6 8.37 -6.80 -31.80
C PHE A 6 7.81 -7.47 -30.56
N ALA A 7 8.29 -8.66 -30.30
CA ALA A 7 7.96 -9.45 -29.13
C ALA A 7 9.18 -10.31 -28.79
N ALA A 8 9.27 -10.74 -27.56
CA ALA A 8 10.33 -11.60 -27.07
C ALA A 8 9.79 -12.59 -26.03
N ASP A 9 10.49 -13.70 -25.85
CA ASP A 9 10.15 -14.63 -24.77
C ASP A 9 10.32 -13.97 -23.40
N ARG A 10 11.23 -12.99 -23.31
CA ARG A 10 11.54 -12.34 -22.05
C ARG A 10 12.12 -10.94 -22.28
N LEU A 11 11.65 -9.99 -21.50
CA LEU A 11 12.31 -8.70 -21.31
C LEU A 11 13.04 -8.72 -19.98
N MET A 12 14.33 -8.41 -20.00
CA MET A 12 15.12 -8.29 -18.77
C MET A 12 15.51 -6.84 -18.53
N LEU A 13 15.32 -6.40 -17.30
CA LEU A 13 15.73 -5.08 -16.82
C LEU A 13 16.92 -5.26 -15.89
N ARG A 14 17.96 -4.43 -16.04
CA ARG A 14 19.13 -4.47 -15.19
C ARG A 14 19.52 -3.08 -14.75
N ASN A 15 19.55 -2.87 -13.46
CA ASN A 15 20.02 -1.64 -12.82
C ASN A 15 19.39 -0.38 -13.41
N MET A 16 18.07 -0.38 -13.59
CA MET A 16 17.32 0.72 -14.20
C MET A 16 16.73 1.64 -13.13
N ALA A 17 16.40 2.86 -13.53
CA ALA A 17 15.71 3.83 -12.70
C ALA A 17 14.39 4.23 -13.37
N PHE A 18 13.34 4.40 -12.56
CA PHE A 18 12.03 4.84 -13.01
C PHE A 18 11.55 6.00 -12.15
N ASN A 19 10.83 6.92 -12.76
CA ASN A 19 10.22 8.05 -12.08
C ASN A 19 8.83 8.32 -12.68
N SER A 20 7.80 8.34 -11.83
CA SER A 20 6.44 8.68 -12.21
C SER A 20 5.91 9.74 -11.24
N PRO A 21 5.91 11.02 -11.65
CA PRO A 21 5.53 12.11 -10.75
C PRO A 21 4.02 12.39 -10.74
N GLU A 22 3.20 11.37 -10.86
CA GLU A 22 1.74 11.54 -10.86
C GLU A 22 1.24 12.16 -9.55
N THR A 23 0.23 13.03 -9.68
CA THR A 23 -0.35 13.71 -8.53
C THR A 23 -0.98 12.72 -7.55
N GLY A 24 -0.60 12.81 -6.28
CA GLY A 24 -1.07 11.94 -5.22
C GLY A 24 -0.32 10.62 -5.09
N TRP A 25 0.38 10.16 -6.16
CA TRP A 25 1.08 8.88 -6.17
C TRP A 25 2.46 9.00 -6.84
N ALA A 26 3.26 9.94 -6.34
CA ALA A 26 4.62 10.14 -6.82
C ALA A 26 5.49 8.92 -6.48
N LEU A 27 5.96 8.23 -7.53
CA LEU A 27 6.76 7.01 -7.42
C LEU A 27 8.11 7.20 -8.09
N SER A 28 9.19 6.83 -7.42
CA SER A 28 10.50 6.66 -8.03
C SER A 28 11.12 5.34 -7.56
N ALA A 29 11.90 4.73 -8.43
CA ALA A 29 12.60 3.48 -8.11
C ALA A 29 13.98 3.49 -8.73
N GLN A 30 14.96 2.92 -8.04
CA GLN A 30 16.34 2.86 -8.48
C GLN A 30 16.89 1.44 -8.30
N ARG A 31 17.88 1.11 -9.11
CA ARG A 31 18.50 -0.21 -9.15
C ARG A 31 17.47 -1.30 -9.35
N VAL A 32 16.55 -1.06 -10.31
CA VAL A 32 15.49 -2.02 -10.64
C VAL A 32 16.07 -3.09 -11.54
N THR A 33 15.89 -4.33 -11.13
CA THR A 33 16.30 -5.51 -11.86
C THR A 33 15.14 -6.49 -11.92
N GLY A 34 14.93 -7.13 -13.05
CA GLY A 34 13.85 -8.10 -13.14
C GLY A 34 13.56 -8.56 -14.54
N GLY A 35 12.41 -9.19 -14.70
CA GLY A 35 11.99 -9.73 -15.98
C GLY A 35 10.49 -9.73 -16.16
N VAL A 36 10.10 -9.66 -17.43
CA VAL A 36 8.73 -9.80 -17.91
C VAL A 36 8.72 -10.91 -18.95
N SER A 37 7.88 -11.92 -18.79
CA SER A 37 7.86 -13.10 -19.65
C SER A 37 6.43 -13.64 -19.81
N PRO A 38 5.92 -13.86 -21.03
CA PRO A 38 6.47 -13.40 -22.31
C PRO A 38 6.39 -11.86 -22.40
N TRP A 39 7.19 -11.25 -23.27
CA TRP A 39 7.11 -9.83 -23.53
C TRP A 39 6.56 -9.58 -24.92
N ALA A 40 5.32 -9.09 -24.97
CA ALA A 40 4.62 -8.77 -26.22
C ALA A 40 3.94 -7.39 -26.05
N PRO A 41 4.72 -6.30 -26.17
CA PRO A 41 4.20 -4.96 -25.93
C PRO A 41 3.14 -4.57 -26.96
N GLU A 42 2.21 -3.72 -26.50
CA GLU A 42 1.15 -3.15 -27.32
C GLU A 42 1.21 -1.62 -27.28
N ALA A 43 0.55 -0.99 -28.23
CA ALA A 43 0.39 0.45 -28.23
C ALA A 43 -0.36 0.89 -26.96
N GLY A 44 0.27 1.77 -26.16
CA GLY A 44 -0.29 2.20 -24.88
C GLY A 44 -0.10 1.23 -23.71
N ASN A 45 0.51 0.05 -23.94
CA ASN A 45 0.80 -0.91 -22.88
C ASN A 45 2.11 -1.62 -23.14
N VAL A 46 3.18 -1.12 -22.55
CA VAL A 46 4.53 -1.62 -22.76
C VAL A 46 4.73 -3.05 -22.23
N LEU A 47 3.93 -3.49 -21.26
CA LEU A 47 4.06 -4.83 -20.68
C LEU A 47 3.22 -5.88 -21.42
N GLY A 48 2.28 -5.46 -22.28
CA GLY A 48 1.41 -6.37 -23.02
C GLY A 48 0.19 -6.82 -22.21
N LYS A 49 -0.60 -7.74 -22.81
CA LYS A 49 -1.85 -8.24 -22.21
C LYS A 49 -1.63 -9.31 -21.16
N THR A 50 -0.60 -10.15 -21.36
CA THR A 50 -0.36 -11.33 -20.53
C THR A 50 1.13 -11.45 -20.27
N ALA A 51 1.55 -11.46 -19.02
CA ALA A 51 2.95 -11.60 -18.67
C ALA A 51 3.11 -12.08 -17.23
N GLN A 52 4.19 -12.79 -16.95
CA GLN A 52 4.72 -13.00 -15.61
C GLN A 52 5.71 -11.88 -15.31
N ILE A 53 5.69 -11.36 -14.09
CA ILE A 53 6.54 -10.25 -13.67
C ILE A 53 7.33 -10.69 -12.45
N GLN A 54 8.64 -10.42 -12.46
CA GLN A 54 9.47 -10.49 -11.28
C GLN A 54 10.40 -9.30 -11.29
N MET A 55 10.36 -8.49 -10.23
CA MET A 55 11.19 -7.31 -10.11
C MET A 55 11.73 -7.17 -8.70
N SER A 56 12.95 -6.66 -8.62
CA SER A 56 13.54 -6.18 -7.38
C SER A 56 14.04 -4.76 -7.57
N ALA A 57 13.97 -3.95 -6.54
CA ALA A 57 14.53 -2.60 -6.55
C ALA A 57 15.38 -2.40 -5.31
N GLY A 58 16.55 -1.79 -5.49
CA GLY A 58 17.40 -1.43 -4.36
C GLY A 58 16.77 -0.36 -3.50
N SER A 59 16.09 0.59 -4.12
CA SER A 59 15.29 1.60 -3.43
C SER A 59 14.06 1.99 -4.22
N MET A 60 13.02 2.39 -3.51
CA MET A 60 11.78 2.91 -4.07
C MET A 60 11.24 3.98 -3.12
N THR A 61 10.72 5.05 -3.68
CA THR A 61 10.07 6.11 -2.91
C THR A 61 8.66 6.30 -3.42
N LEU A 62 7.69 6.22 -2.53
CA LEU A 62 6.28 6.47 -2.84
C LEU A 62 5.76 7.57 -1.92
N ASN A 63 5.38 8.72 -2.50
CA ASN A 63 4.90 9.89 -1.76
C ASN A 63 5.85 10.30 -0.62
N GLY A 64 7.16 10.25 -0.87
CA GLY A 64 8.18 10.61 0.10
C GLY A 64 8.55 9.53 1.11
N VAL A 65 7.84 8.40 1.13
CA VAL A 65 8.20 7.26 1.98
C VAL A 65 9.16 6.35 1.21
N GLU A 66 10.32 6.13 1.80
CA GLU A 66 11.39 5.34 1.18
C GLU A 66 11.33 3.88 1.62
N ALA A 67 11.48 2.99 0.64
CA ALA A 67 11.62 1.56 0.84
C ALA A 67 12.92 1.05 0.20
N SER A 68 13.47 -0.01 0.73
CA SER A 68 14.65 -0.67 0.16
C SER A 68 14.41 -2.18 0.06
N ASN A 69 15.29 -2.85 -0.69
CA ASN A 69 15.20 -4.31 -0.89
C ASN A 69 13.79 -4.74 -1.33
N VAL A 70 13.22 -4.00 -2.29
CA VAL A 70 11.86 -4.24 -2.76
C VAL A 70 11.84 -5.47 -3.66
N LEU A 71 10.90 -6.38 -3.40
CA LEU A 71 10.63 -7.56 -4.23
C LEU A 71 9.17 -7.54 -4.64
N ILE A 72 8.93 -7.70 -5.95
CA ILE A 72 7.59 -7.77 -6.52
C ILE A 72 7.53 -8.96 -7.47
N GLN A 73 6.57 -9.85 -7.23
CA GLN A 73 6.28 -10.98 -8.13
C GLN A 73 4.81 -10.99 -8.44
N GLY A 74 4.48 -11.28 -9.70
CA GLY A 74 3.09 -11.29 -10.09
C GLY A 74 2.88 -11.63 -11.55
N LYS A 75 1.67 -11.32 -12.01
CA LYS A 75 1.26 -11.54 -13.41
C LYS A 75 0.31 -10.46 -13.87
N ILE A 76 0.30 -10.27 -15.18
CA ILE A 76 -0.69 -9.45 -15.88
C ILE A 76 -1.52 -10.39 -16.72
N ASP A 77 -2.85 -10.24 -16.66
CA ASP A 77 -3.80 -10.99 -17.47
C ASP A 77 -4.93 -10.07 -17.88
N GLN A 78 -4.98 -9.70 -19.17
CA GLN A 78 -6.03 -8.89 -19.78
C GLN A 78 -6.30 -7.59 -19.01
N GLY A 79 -5.24 -6.89 -18.61
CA GLY A 79 -5.33 -5.63 -17.89
C GLY A 79 -5.49 -5.75 -16.37
N GLU A 80 -5.67 -6.96 -15.87
CA GLU A 80 -5.64 -7.23 -14.43
C GLU A 80 -4.21 -7.55 -13.99
N VAL A 81 -3.76 -6.90 -12.93
CA VAL A 81 -2.44 -7.13 -12.33
C VAL A 81 -2.62 -7.86 -11.02
N THR A 82 -2.02 -9.04 -10.90
CA THR A 82 -1.99 -9.80 -9.64
C THR A 82 -0.57 -9.79 -9.11
N LEU A 83 -0.37 -9.18 -7.94
CA LEU A 83 0.91 -9.17 -7.24
C LEU A 83 0.85 -10.21 -6.12
N SER A 84 1.38 -11.40 -6.41
CA SER A 84 1.34 -12.53 -5.46
C SER A 84 2.32 -12.34 -4.31
N THR A 85 3.39 -11.59 -4.53
CA THR A 85 4.40 -11.30 -3.51
C THR A 85 4.81 -9.85 -3.59
N LEU A 86 4.67 -9.16 -2.47
CA LEU A 86 5.24 -7.84 -2.21
C LEU A 86 6.07 -7.95 -0.95
N GLY A 87 7.31 -7.46 -1.01
CA GLY A 87 8.17 -7.39 0.16
C GLY A 87 9.09 -6.20 0.07
N ALA A 88 9.36 -5.57 1.20
CA ALA A 88 10.27 -4.43 1.26
C ALA A 88 10.71 -4.16 2.70
N ASP A 89 11.85 -3.49 2.84
CA ASP A 89 12.25 -2.83 4.07
C ASP A 89 11.76 -1.39 4.01
N VAL A 90 10.98 -0.96 5.00
CA VAL A 90 10.37 0.36 5.04
C VAL A 90 10.55 0.95 6.43
N ALA A 91 11.11 2.15 6.52
CA ALA A 91 11.19 2.90 7.78
C ALA A 91 11.71 2.04 8.94
N ARG A 92 12.82 1.33 8.74
CA ARG A 92 13.50 0.43 9.69
C ARG A 92 12.75 -0.86 10.00
N GLY A 93 11.58 -1.06 9.43
CA GLY A 93 10.79 -2.28 9.58
C GLY A 93 10.60 -2.99 8.26
N THR A 94 9.58 -3.83 8.18
CA THR A 94 9.29 -4.64 6.99
C THR A 94 7.85 -4.50 6.57
N LEU A 95 7.64 -4.62 5.26
CA LEU A 95 6.32 -4.72 4.63
C LEU A 95 6.27 -6.02 3.83
N THR A 96 5.20 -6.79 4.01
CA THR A 96 4.91 -7.96 3.17
C THR A 96 3.42 -7.98 2.82
N GLY A 97 3.09 -8.55 1.67
CA GLY A 97 1.69 -8.64 1.29
C GLY A 97 1.46 -9.10 -0.13
N ASN A 98 0.22 -8.97 -0.56
CA ASN A 98 -0.20 -9.23 -1.92
C ASN A 98 -1.38 -8.32 -2.28
N ALA A 99 -1.55 -8.09 -3.58
CA ALA A 99 -2.58 -7.17 -4.06
C ALA A 99 -2.98 -7.51 -5.49
N LYS A 100 -4.17 -7.04 -5.88
CA LYS A 100 -4.65 -7.09 -7.26
C LYS A 100 -5.10 -5.71 -7.68
N ARG A 101 -4.85 -5.39 -8.95
CA ARG A 101 -5.39 -4.19 -9.57
C ARG A 101 -6.24 -4.61 -10.75
N SER A 102 -7.52 -4.25 -10.72
CA SER A 102 -8.45 -4.53 -11.82
C SER A 102 -8.22 -3.57 -12.99
N ALA A 103 -8.72 -3.93 -14.17
CA ALA A 103 -8.58 -3.11 -15.37
C ALA A 103 -9.15 -1.69 -15.21
N ASP A 104 -10.16 -1.50 -14.35
CA ASP A 104 -10.77 -0.21 -14.06
C ASP A 104 -9.97 0.65 -13.06
N GLY A 105 -8.84 0.14 -12.57
CA GLY A 105 -8.00 0.86 -11.59
C GLY A 105 -8.31 0.58 -10.14
N SER A 106 -9.32 -0.24 -9.84
CA SER A 106 -9.64 -0.63 -8.46
C SER A 106 -8.59 -1.56 -7.90
N TRP A 107 -8.30 -1.39 -6.60
CA TRP A 107 -7.32 -2.20 -5.89
C TRP A 107 -7.97 -3.12 -4.86
N LEU A 108 -7.51 -4.36 -4.81
CA LEU A 108 -7.81 -5.31 -3.74
C LEU A 108 -6.50 -5.74 -3.09
N VAL A 109 -6.33 -5.41 -1.82
CA VAL A 109 -5.20 -5.84 -1.01
C VAL A 109 -5.72 -6.97 -0.11
N ASP A 110 -5.42 -8.22 -0.48
CA ASP A 110 -5.88 -9.37 0.30
C ASP A 110 -5.23 -9.42 1.67
N ASN A 111 -3.94 -9.12 1.72
CA ASN A 111 -3.17 -9.19 2.95
C ASN A 111 -2.01 -8.21 2.89
N LEU A 112 -1.83 -7.44 3.96
CA LEU A 112 -0.72 -6.52 4.13
C LEU A 112 -0.26 -6.57 5.58
N GLN A 113 1.05 -6.77 5.78
CA GLN A 113 1.67 -6.79 7.10
C GLN A 113 2.79 -5.78 7.17
N LEU A 114 2.78 -4.96 8.22
CA LEU A 114 3.81 -3.97 8.52
C LEU A 114 4.36 -4.28 9.91
N ASN A 115 5.66 -4.51 10.01
CA ASN A 115 6.31 -4.89 11.27
C ASN A 115 7.41 -3.91 11.62
N GLU A 116 7.39 -3.42 12.85
CA GLU A 116 8.44 -2.59 13.44
C GLU A 116 8.74 -1.32 12.64
N ILE A 117 7.73 -0.73 12.03
CA ILE A 117 7.86 0.52 11.26
C ILE A 117 8.16 1.67 12.21
N ARG A 118 9.17 2.47 11.86
CA ARG A 118 9.58 3.69 12.60
C ARG A 118 9.58 4.86 11.62
N LEU A 119 8.43 5.51 11.45
CA LEU A 119 8.24 6.52 10.42
C LEU A 119 8.09 7.91 11.02
N GLN A 120 8.85 8.86 10.48
CA GLN A 120 8.66 10.29 10.72
C GLN A 120 8.11 10.93 9.44
N SER A 121 7.08 11.75 9.57
CA SER A 121 6.45 12.45 8.47
C SER A 121 6.42 13.95 8.76
N ALA A 122 6.61 14.77 7.71
CA ALA A 122 6.40 16.20 7.79
C ALA A 122 4.93 16.58 7.64
N ALA A 123 4.07 15.62 7.30
CA ALA A 123 2.65 15.86 7.05
C ALA A 123 1.81 15.81 8.32
N SER A 124 0.74 16.59 8.35
CA SER A 124 -0.32 16.42 9.35
C SER A 124 -0.95 15.03 9.22
N LEU A 125 -1.68 14.59 10.25
CA LEU A 125 -2.35 13.29 10.22
C LEU A 125 -3.32 13.18 9.03
N ALA A 126 -4.08 14.24 8.74
CA ALA A 126 -5.00 14.27 7.61
C ALA A 126 -4.26 14.19 6.28
N ASP A 127 -3.19 14.95 6.11
CA ASP A 127 -2.40 14.95 4.87
C ASP A 127 -1.65 13.63 4.67
N PHE A 128 -1.25 12.97 5.75
CA PHE A 128 -0.62 11.66 5.67
C PHE A 128 -1.52 10.62 5.02
N PHE A 129 -2.82 10.65 5.32
CA PHE A 129 -3.79 9.71 4.77
C PHE A 129 -4.52 10.21 3.52
N ALA A 130 -4.30 11.47 3.10
CA ALA A 130 -4.99 12.06 1.97
C ALA A 130 -4.86 11.26 0.64
N PRO A 131 -3.72 10.62 0.31
CA PRO A 131 -3.62 9.83 -0.92
C PRO A 131 -4.65 8.71 -1.04
N LEU A 132 -5.16 8.17 0.06
CA LEU A 132 -6.18 7.12 0.02
C LEU A 132 -7.50 7.61 -0.58
N THR A 133 -7.76 8.92 -0.58
CA THR A 133 -8.97 9.50 -1.16
C THR A 133 -8.92 9.59 -2.69
N THR A 134 -7.75 9.35 -3.30
CA THR A 134 -7.57 9.47 -4.75
C THR A 134 -7.79 8.17 -5.51
N VAL A 135 -7.89 7.03 -4.82
CA VAL A 135 -8.14 5.74 -5.48
C VAL A 135 -9.62 5.60 -5.84
N PRO A 136 -9.94 5.07 -7.03
CA PRO A 136 -11.34 4.86 -7.42
C PRO A 136 -12.06 3.89 -6.47
N SER A 137 -11.41 2.80 -6.13
CA SER A 137 -11.88 1.83 -5.16
C SER A 137 -10.68 1.13 -4.53
N LEU A 138 -10.74 0.95 -3.23
CA LEU A 138 -9.73 0.21 -2.48
C LEU A 138 -10.44 -0.73 -1.51
N GLN A 139 -10.15 -2.02 -1.63
CA GLN A 139 -10.61 -3.03 -0.71
C GLN A 139 -9.41 -3.66 -0.03
N ILE A 140 -9.43 -3.70 1.31
CA ILE A 140 -8.39 -4.33 2.11
C ILE A 140 -9.03 -5.47 2.86
N GLY A 141 -8.65 -6.71 2.53
CA GLY A 141 -9.13 -7.90 3.23
C GLY A 141 -8.54 -7.99 4.62
N ARG A 142 -7.23 -7.77 4.72
CA ARG A 142 -6.50 -7.89 5.99
C ARG A 142 -5.32 -6.94 6.01
N LEU A 143 -5.22 -6.13 7.06
CA LEU A 143 -4.04 -5.33 7.38
C LEU A 143 -3.65 -5.61 8.83
N ASP A 144 -2.40 -6.01 9.05
CA ASP A 144 -1.83 -6.17 10.39
C ASP A 144 -0.61 -5.27 10.52
N ILE A 145 -0.60 -4.45 11.55
CA ILE A 145 0.54 -3.60 11.93
C ILE A 145 0.98 -4.07 13.31
N THR A 146 2.27 -4.35 13.46
CA THR A 146 2.86 -4.79 14.72
C THR A 146 4.00 -3.87 15.10
N ASP A 147 3.94 -3.33 16.31
CA ASP A 147 4.99 -2.51 16.94
C ASP A 147 5.45 -1.36 16.04
N ALA A 148 4.51 -0.52 15.64
CA ALA A 148 4.83 0.66 14.83
C ALA A 148 4.96 1.92 15.69
N ARG A 149 5.83 2.81 15.25
CA ARG A 149 5.93 4.18 15.75
C ARG A 149 5.81 5.13 14.58
N LEU A 150 4.78 5.96 14.61
CA LEU A 150 4.53 6.96 13.58
C LEU A 150 4.54 8.33 14.24
N GLN A 151 5.18 9.30 13.60
CA GLN A 151 5.30 10.64 14.15
C GLN A 151 5.18 11.68 13.05
N GLY A 152 4.32 12.65 13.27
CA GLY A 152 4.18 13.87 12.47
C GLY A 152 4.49 15.12 13.30
N PRO A 153 4.21 16.31 12.74
CA PRO A 153 4.51 17.58 13.43
C PRO A 153 3.71 17.78 14.72
N ASP A 154 2.45 17.32 14.76
CA ASP A 154 1.53 17.54 15.88
C ASP A 154 0.79 16.27 16.29
N TRP A 155 1.29 15.12 15.85
CA TRP A 155 0.70 13.82 16.18
C TRP A 155 1.79 12.77 16.32
N ALA A 156 1.54 11.77 17.16
CA ALA A 156 2.44 10.63 17.31
C ALA A 156 1.68 9.43 17.86
N VAL A 157 2.05 8.24 17.42
CA VAL A 157 1.58 6.99 18.00
C VAL A 157 2.77 6.08 18.24
N THR A 158 2.82 5.47 19.42
CA THR A 158 3.95 4.66 19.89
C THR A 158 3.47 3.25 20.25
N ASP A 159 4.26 2.24 19.87
CA ASP A 159 3.97 0.82 20.11
C ASP A 159 2.58 0.44 19.59
N LEU A 160 2.30 0.83 18.34
CA LEU A 160 1.01 0.57 17.71
C LEU A 160 0.93 -0.86 17.22
N ASP A 161 -0.10 -1.57 17.69
CA ASP A 161 -0.59 -2.81 17.10
C ASP A 161 -1.98 -2.55 16.53
N LEU A 162 -2.20 -2.93 15.28
CA LEU A 162 -3.45 -2.69 14.58
C LEU A 162 -3.83 -3.91 13.75
N SER A 163 -5.10 -4.28 13.83
CA SER A 163 -5.69 -5.34 13.03
C SER A 163 -6.93 -4.80 12.35
N LEU A 164 -6.94 -4.85 11.03
CA LEU A 164 -8.06 -4.37 10.22
C LEU A 164 -8.52 -5.49 9.30
N ARG A 165 -9.84 -5.65 9.17
CA ARG A 165 -10.47 -6.67 8.33
C ARG A 165 -11.59 -6.05 7.50
N ASN A 166 -11.62 -6.38 6.20
CA ASN A 166 -12.72 -6.07 5.28
C ASN A 166 -13.06 -4.57 5.18
N LEU A 167 -12.03 -3.74 4.99
CA LEU A 167 -12.24 -2.33 4.70
C LEU A 167 -12.48 -2.14 3.21
N THR A 168 -13.56 -1.46 2.85
CA THR A 168 -13.83 -1.07 1.46
C THR A 168 -14.05 0.44 1.41
N LEU A 169 -13.29 1.10 0.55
CA LEU A 169 -13.41 2.52 0.25
C LEU A 169 -13.73 2.68 -1.23
N SER A 170 -14.65 3.57 -1.57
CA SER A 170 -14.94 3.95 -2.95
C SER A 170 -15.01 5.47 -3.02
N HIS A 171 -14.14 6.07 -3.81
CA HIS A 171 -14.01 7.54 -3.93
C HIS A 171 -13.89 8.23 -2.56
N GLY A 172 -13.13 7.63 -1.65
CA GLY A 172 -12.93 8.15 -0.29
C GLY A 172 -14.07 7.89 0.69
N GLY A 173 -15.17 7.25 0.25
CA GLY A 173 -16.32 6.91 1.10
C GLY A 173 -16.27 5.46 1.59
N TRP A 174 -16.87 5.22 2.76
CA TRP A 174 -16.95 3.88 3.36
C TRP A 174 -18.03 3.05 2.65
N GLN A 175 -17.65 1.86 2.19
CA GLN A 175 -18.55 0.91 1.54
C GLN A 175 -18.52 -0.47 2.19
N SER A 176 -17.85 -0.59 3.35
CA SER A 176 -17.64 -1.87 4.03
C SER A 176 -18.96 -2.46 4.52
N GLN A 177 -19.11 -3.80 4.37
CA GLN A 177 -20.29 -4.54 4.89
C GLN A 177 -20.02 -5.04 6.31
N ASP A 178 -18.91 -5.73 6.55
CA ASP A 178 -18.57 -6.38 7.81
C ASP A 178 -17.10 -6.10 8.17
N GLY A 179 -16.70 -4.83 8.13
CA GLY A 179 -15.35 -4.46 8.45
C GLY A 179 -15.12 -4.33 9.95
N THR A 180 -13.93 -4.68 10.40
CA THR A 180 -13.52 -4.53 11.81
C THR A 180 -12.15 -3.87 11.92
N LEU A 181 -11.98 -3.09 12.98
CA LEU A 181 -10.70 -2.49 13.36
C LEU A 181 -10.48 -2.73 14.85
N SER A 182 -9.30 -3.24 15.17
CA SER A 182 -8.84 -3.35 16.55
C SER A 182 -7.46 -2.74 16.64
N MET A 183 -7.23 -1.84 17.57
CA MET A 183 -5.91 -1.23 17.75
C MET A 183 -5.63 -0.95 19.22
N ASN A 184 -4.36 -1.01 19.56
CA ASN A 184 -3.84 -0.54 20.82
C ASN A 184 -2.46 0.08 20.63
N ALA A 185 -2.09 0.94 21.54
CA ALA A 185 -0.79 1.59 21.54
C ALA A 185 -0.39 1.88 22.98
N SER A 186 0.88 2.23 23.21
CA SER A 186 1.29 2.72 24.51
C SER A 186 0.94 4.20 24.70
N GLU A 187 0.92 4.95 23.60
CA GLU A 187 0.68 6.40 23.65
C GLU A 187 0.18 6.91 22.32
N PHE A 188 -0.80 7.81 22.34
CA PHE A 188 -1.26 8.55 21.17
C PHE A 188 -1.36 10.04 21.54
N ILE A 189 -0.71 10.88 20.74
CA ILE A 189 -0.73 12.32 20.87
C ILE A 189 -1.36 12.91 19.61
N TYR A 190 -2.32 13.82 19.79
CA TYR A 190 -2.89 14.59 18.70
C TYR A 190 -3.11 16.02 19.17
N GLY A 191 -2.24 16.95 18.71
CA GLY A 191 -2.24 18.31 19.21
C GLY A 191 -1.98 18.36 20.72
N SER A 192 -2.93 18.93 21.46
CA SER A 192 -2.88 19.00 22.91
C SER A 192 -3.48 17.78 23.62
N LEU A 193 -4.09 16.86 22.87
CA LEU A 193 -4.68 15.64 23.42
C LEU A 193 -3.60 14.56 23.59
N HIS A 194 -3.62 13.90 24.74
CA HIS A 194 -2.62 12.91 25.08
C HIS A 194 -3.31 11.70 25.73
N PHE A 195 -3.21 10.54 25.06
CA PHE A 195 -3.82 9.29 25.50
C PHE A 195 -2.74 8.28 25.84
N PHE A 196 -2.83 7.67 27.02
CA PHE A 196 -1.94 6.59 27.45
C PHE A 196 -2.67 5.25 27.37
N ASP A 197 -1.99 4.26 26.83
CA ASP A 197 -2.51 2.91 26.62
C ASP A 197 -3.89 2.90 25.98
N PRO A 198 -4.09 3.65 24.88
CA PRO A 198 -5.38 3.64 24.20
C PRO A 198 -5.68 2.27 23.60
N ILE A 199 -6.93 1.86 23.74
CA ILE A 199 -7.49 0.66 23.10
C ILE A 199 -8.73 1.09 22.34
N LEU A 200 -8.85 0.69 21.08
CA LEU A 200 -9.98 1.02 20.23
C LEU A 200 -10.43 -0.21 19.45
N ASN A 201 -11.74 -0.48 19.49
CA ASN A 201 -12.38 -1.46 18.63
C ASN A 201 -13.54 -0.79 17.90
N ALA A 202 -13.62 -0.99 16.60
CA ALA A 202 -14.65 -0.40 15.77
C ALA A 202 -15.12 -1.40 14.71
N GLU A 203 -16.32 -1.16 14.21
CA GLU A 203 -16.90 -1.91 13.09
C GLU A 203 -17.27 -0.94 11.97
N PHE A 204 -17.07 -1.37 10.74
CA PHE A 204 -17.43 -0.62 9.55
C PHE A 204 -18.63 -1.25 8.88
N SER A 205 -19.58 -0.42 8.46
CA SER A 205 -20.75 -0.84 7.69
C SER A 205 -21.09 0.26 6.68
N PRO A 206 -22.04 0.02 5.75
CA PRO A 206 -22.48 1.07 4.83
C PRO A 206 -23.02 2.31 5.53
N GLN A 207 -23.49 2.18 6.78
CA GLN A 207 -24.01 3.30 7.59
C GLN A 207 -22.89 4.11 8.26
N GLY A 208 -21.61 3.62 8.21
CA GLY A 208 -20.47 4.32 8.76
C GLY A 208 -19.65 3.47 9.73
N ILE A 209 -19.06 4.13 10.71
CA ILE A 209 -18.19 3.51 11.70
C ILE A 209 -18.92 3.46 13.05
N ALA A 210 -19.01 2.26 13.64
CA ALA A 210 -19.54 2.07 14.97
C ALA A 210 -18.39 1.80 15.94
N LEU A 211 -18.20 2.70 16.91
CA LEU A 211 -17.19 2.52 17.95
C LEU A 211 -17.73 1.54 19.00
N ARG A 212 -17.06 0.40 19.17
CA ARG A 212 -17.48 -0.63 20.13
C ARG A 212 -16.76 -0.52 21.47
N GLN A 213 -15.54 -0.07 21.45
CA GLN A 213 -14.75 0.14 22.66
C GLN A 213 -13.76 1.27 22.43
N PHE A 214 -13.64 2.13 23.42
CA PHE A 214 -12.52 3.04 23.55
C PHE A 214 -12.19 3.18 25.02
N SER A 215 -10.91 2.95 25.36
CA SER A 215 -10.42 3.17 26.71
C SER A 215 -9.01 3.77 26.64
N SER A 216 -8.67 4.54 27.66
CA SER A 216 -7.37 5.19 27.77
C SER A 216 -7.11 5.55 29.24
N ARG A 217 -5.86 5.77 29.57
CA ARG A 217 -5.47 6.32 30.87
C ARG A 217 -5.20 7.82 30.77
#